data_2bb3bb35f84b033e91440516b3b868e1
#
_entry.id   2bb3bb35f84b033e91440516b3b868e1
#
_cell.length_a   1.000
_cell.length_b   1.000
_cell.length_c   1.000
_cell.angle_alpha   90.00
_cell.angle_beta   90.00
_cell.angle_gamma   90.00
#
_symmetry.space_group_name_H-M   'P 1'
#
loop_
_entity.id
_entity.type
_entity.pdbx_description
1 polymer ?
#
loop_
_entity_poly.entity_id
_entity_poly.type
_entity_poly.pdbx_seq_one_letter_code
_entity_poly.pdbx_strand_id
1 'polypeptide(L)'
;MSEIMRPILEIAVIIPGMLLAYLPVKACLRQAPFKLGLWMFPLLLGISLSGGIVCYYFQIMTTLFLIPVLLFLMLLYHKTLQISIWKSSSIFLAVCAVFACVKSLSRAVNAIMIFEPDIAEKQLWLCVKAGIFYNLICLSFVLIAWYPATHMVRILIADENFAQTWYIFWILPLIFIGLNQFMVPKYQSTLYTGRILQIYIAVSYTHLRAHETKANLV
;
A
#
# COMPACT_ATOMS: atom_id res chain seq x y z
N MET A 1 -23.39 10.73 -6.40
CA MET A 1 -22.65 9.57 -6.90
C MET A 1 -21.15 9.67 -6.63
N SER A 2 -20.51 10.82 -6.84
CA SER A 2 -19.07 11.00 -6.63
C SER A 2 -18.59 10.81 -5.19
N GLU A 3 -19.40 11.14 -4.18
CA GLU A 3 -19.06 10.96 -2.76
C GLU A 3 -18.95 9.48 -2.35
N ILE A 4 -19.79 8.62 -2.90
CA ILE A 4 -19.73 7.16 -2.66
C ILE A 4 -18.52 6.54 -3.39
N MET A 5 -18.17 7.07 -4.56
CA MET A 5 -17.04 6.54 -5.34
C MET A 5 -15.68 6.69 -4.64
N ARG A 6 -15.51 7.76 -3.84
CA ARG A 6 -14.27 8.00 -3.12
C ARG A 6 -13.88 6.86 -2.17
N PRO A 7 -14.71 6.47 -1.17
CA PRO A 7 -14.36 5.38 -0.27
C PRO A 7 -14.23 4.03 -1.00
N ILE A 8 -15.02 3.79 -2.06
CA ILE A 8 -14.88 2.59 -2.89
C ILE A 8 -13.49 2.52 -3.52
N LEU A 9 -13.02 3.59 -4.14
CA LEU A 9 -11.70 3.66 -4.76
C LEU A 9 -10.56 3.56 -3.74
N GLU A 10 -10.74 4.12 -2.55
CA GLU A 10 -9.76 4.01 -1.46
C GLU A 10 -9.61 2.56 -0.96
N ILE A 11 -10.69 1.79 -0.91
CA ILE A 11 -10.68 0.38 -0.51
C ILE A 11 -10.25 -0.53 -1.66
N ALA A 12 -10.55 -0.18 -2.92
CA ALA A 12 -10.20 -0.98 -4.10
C ALA A 12 -8.70 -1.27 -4.24
N VAL A 13 -7.87 -0.51 -3.56
CA VAL A 13 -6.42 -0.72 -3.45
C VAL A 13 -6.05 -2.09 -2.86
N ILE A 14 -6.95 -2.76 -2.15
CA ILE A 14 -6.72 -4.14 -1.70
C ILE A 14 -6.53 -5.12 -2.87
N ILE A 15 -7.08 -4.82 -4.05
CA ILE A 15 -6.98 -5.68 -5.24
C ILE A 15 -5.53 -5.77 -5.75
N PRO A 16 -4.86 -4.65 -6.14
CA PRO A 16 -3.45 -4.69 -6.51
C PRO A 16 -2.55 -5.11 -5.34
N GLY A 17 -2.92 -4.80 -4.08
CA GLY A 17 -2.20 -5.25 -2.90
C GLY A 17 -2.16 -6.76 -2.76
N MET A 18 -3.30 -7.43 -2.89
CA MET A 18 -3.37 -8.89 -2.86
C MET A 18 -2.65 -9.52 -4.05
N LEU A 19 -2.77 -8.93 -5.24
CA LEU A 19 -2.04 -9.40 -6.41
C LEU A 19 -0.52 -9.39 -6.14
N LEU A 20 0.02 -8.29 -5.62
CA LEU A 20 1.43 -8.17 -5.26
C LEU A 20 1.85 -9.19 -4.18
N ALA A 21 0.99 -9.42 -3.16
CA ALA A 21 1.27 -10.38 -2.10
C ALA A 21 1.37 -11.83 -2.60
N TYR A 22 0.57 -12.20 -3.60
CA TYR A 22 0.58 -13.56 -4.16
C TYR A 22 1.73 -13.82 -5.16
N LEU A 23 2.32 -12.78 -5.75
CA LEU A 23 3.39 -12.95 -6.74
C LEU A 23 4.58 -13.78 -6.23
N PRO A 24 5.20 -13.48 -5.06
CA PRO A 24 6.39 -14.20 -4.60
C PRO A 24 6.07 -15.63 -4.14
N VAL A 25 4.84 -15.89 -3.70
CA VAL A 25 4.41 -17.18 -3.12
C VAL A 25 3.63 -18.06 -4.09
N LYS A 26 3.63 -17.72 -5.39
CA LYS A 26 2.88 -18.47 -6.41
C LYS A 26 3.19 -19.97 -6.41
N ALA A 27 4.43 -20.36 -6.12
CA ALA A 27 4.85 -21.75 -6.03
C ALA A 27 4.35 -22.48 -4.77
N CYS A 28 3.95 -21.73 -3.74
CA CYS A 28 3.53 -22.26 -2.44
C CYS A 28 2.00 -22.21 -2.25
N LEU A 29 1.25 -22.04 -3.33
CA LEU A 29 -0.22 -22.03 -3.29
C LEU A 29 -0.77 -23.45 -3.06
N ARG A 30 -1.82 -23.55 -2.24
CA ARG A 30 -2.58 -24.81 -2.04
C ARG A 30 -3.48 -25.15 -3.23
N GLN A 31 -3.85 -24.15 -4.01
CA GLN A 31 -4.77 -24.27 -5.14
C GLN A 31 -4.13 -23.71 -6.42
N ALA A 32 -4.62 -24.17 -7.57
CA ALA A 32 -4.19 -23.59 -8.83
C ALA A 32 -4.42 -22.07 -8.87
N PRO A 33 -3.46 -21.28 -9.36
CA PRO A 33 -3.56 -19.81 -9.30
C PRO A 33 -4.79 -19.26 -10.04
N PHE A 34 -5.21 -19.91 -11.10
CA PHE A 34 -6.44 -19.55 -11.83
C PHE A 34 -7.68 -19.74 -10.97
N LYS A 35 -7.80 -20.87 -10.27
CA LYS A 35 -8.93 -21.16 -9.37
C LYS A 35 -8.96 -20.18 -8.20
N LEU A 36 -7.79 -19.84 -7.65
CA LEU A 36 -7.66 -18.84 -6.59
C LEU A 36 -8.15 -17.46 -7.08
N GLY A 37 -7.71 -17.02 -8.26
CA GLY A 37 -8.12 -15.75 -8.86
C GLY A 37 -9.63 -15.66 -9.10
N LEU A 38 -10.23 -16.76 -9.53
CA LEU A 38 -11.66 -16.81 -9.90
C LEU A 38 -12.59 -16.48 -8.71
N TRP A 39 -12.27 -16.90 -7.50
CA TRP A 39 -13.09 -16.59 -6.32
C TRP A 39 -12.55 -15.41 -5.50
N MET A 40 -11.24 -15.17 -5.52
CA MET A 40 -10.63 -14.08 -4.77
C MET A 40 -10.98 -12.72 -5.37
N PHE A 41 -10.95 -12.60 -6.70
CA PHE A 41 -11.24 -11.33 -7.37
C PHE A 41 -12.65 -10.80 -7.07
N PRO A 42 -13.74 -11.59 -7.23
CA PRO A 42 -15.08 -11.12 -6.88
C PRO A 42 -15.24 -10.85 -5.37
N LEU A 43 -14.53 -11.61 -4.50
CA LEU A 43 -14.52 -11.35 -3.07
C LEU A 43 -13.92 -9.96 -2.76
N LEU A 44 -12.76 -9.64 -3.32
CA LEU A 44 -12.09 -8.35 -3.11
C LEU A 44 -12.92 -7.20 -3.67
N LEU A 45 -13.54 -7.41 -4.82
CA LEU A 45 -14.43 -6.43 -5.45
C LEU A 45 -15.68 -6.21 -4.60
N GLY A 46 -16.26 -7.30 -4.08
CA GLY A 46 -17.40 -7.24 -3.14
C GLY A 46 -17.06 -6.49 -1.86
N ILE A 47 -15.88 -6.73 -1.26
CA ILE A 47 -15.38 -6.01 -0.07
C ILE A 47 -15.18 -4.52 -0.39
N SER A 48 -14.63 -4.18 -1.56
CA SER A 48 -14.45 -2.80 -1.99
C SER A 48 -15.77 -2.05 -2.12
N LEU A 49 -16.73 -2.65 -2.79
CA LEU A 49 -18.04 -2.04 -3.04
C LEU A 49 -18.84 -1.92 -1.74
N SER A 50 -19.03 -3.02 -1.01
CA SER A 50 -19.80 -3.03 0.24
C SER A 50 -19.14 -2.17 1.31
N GLY A 51 -17.81 -2.27 1.46
CA GLY A 51 -17.06 -1.45 2.41
C GLY A 51 -17.13 0.03 2.09
N GLY A 52 -17.03 0.42 0.81
CA GLY A 52 -17.20 1.81 0.39
C GLY A 52 -18.58 2.36 0.69
N ILE A 53 -19.62 1.57 0.45
CA ILE A 53 -21.01 1.92 0.77
C ILE A 53 -21.18 2.08 2.29
N VAL A 54 -20.69 1.14 3.08
CA VAL A 54 -20.74 1.18 4.56
C VAL A 54 -20.02 2.42 5.09
N CYS A 55 -18.80 2.69 4.61
CA CYS A 55 -18.05 3.88 5.02
C CYS A 55 -18.78 5.18 4.69
N TYR A 56 -19.47 5.23 3.55
CA TYR A 56 -20.24 6.40 3.16
C TYR A 56 -21.46 6.62 4.07
N TYR A 57 -22.29 5.59 4.28
CA TYR A 57 -23.51 5.71 5.07
C TYR A 57 -23.25 5.97 6.55
N PHE A 58 -22.25 5.30 7.12
CA PHE A 58 -21.91 5.44 8.54
C PHE A 58 -20.88 6.54 8.81
N GLN A 59 -20.42 7.26 7.79
CA GLN A 59 -19.39 8.31 7.90
C GLN A 59 -18.10 7.83 8.60
N ILE A 60 -17.78 6.54 8.44
CA ILE A 60 -16.60 5.92 9.02
C ILE A 60 -15.39 6.23 8.14
N MET A 61 -14.27 6.59 8.76
CA MET A 61 -13.00 6.75 8.04
C MET A 61 -12.59 5.43 7.38
N THR A 62 -12.32 5.46 6.08
CA THR A 62 -11.90 4.27 5.29
C THR A 62 -10.69 3.57 5.89
N THR A 63 -9.77 4.31 6.52
CA THR A 63 -8.60 3.75 7.21
C THR A 63 -9.00 2.86 8.39
N LEU A 64 -10.00 3.28 9.17
CA LEU A 64 -10.48 2.51 10.32
C LEU A 64 -11.17 1.22 9.86
N PHE A 65 -11.95 1.29 8.78
CA PHE A 65 -12.59 0.12 8.18
C PHE A 65 -11.57 -0.85 7.57
N LEU A 66 -10.48 -0.36 7.00
CA LEU A 66 -9.44 -1.20 6.40
C LEU A 66 -8.72 -2.08 7.42
N ILE A 67 -8.59 -1.69 8.69
CA ILE A 67 -7.88 -2.49 9.70
C ILE A 67 -8.48 -3.90 9.85
N PRO A 68 -9.78 -4.07 10.17
CA PRO A 68 -10.38 -5.41 10.28
C PRO A 68 -10.40 -6.15 8.95
N VAL A 69 -10.57 -5.46 7.83
CA VAL A 69 -10.51 -6.05 6.49
C VAL A 69 -9.12 -6.62 6.19
N LEU A 70 -8.06 -5.88 6.49
CA LEU A 70 -6.68 -6.36 6.28
C LEU A 70 -6.34 -7.54 7.18
N LEU A 71 -6.82 -7.56 8.43
CA LEU A 71 -6.66 -8.72 9.32
C LEU A 71 -7.38 -9.96 8.75
N PHE A 72 -8.61 -9.80 8.29
CA PHE A 72 -9.35 -10.87 7.62
C PHE A 72 -8.62 -11.37 6.37
N LEU A 73 -8.16 -10.47 5.51
CA LEU A 73 -7.40 -10.81 4.30
C LEU A 73 -6.06 -11.48 4.61
N MET A 74 -5.38 -11.09 5.68
CA MET A 74 -4.14 -11.74 6.14
C MET A 74 -4.39 -13.19 6.55
N LEU A 75 -5.47 -13.46 7.31
CA LEU A 75 -5.85 -14.82 7.68
C LEU A 75 -6.25 -15.66 6.47
N LEU A 76 -7.01 -15.07 5.56
CA LEU A 76 -7.40 -15.72 4.32
C LEU A 76 -6.19 -16.03 3.44
N TYR A 77 -5.26 -15.09 3.31
CA TYR A 77 -3.99 -15.24 2.60
C TYR A 77 -3.19 -16.41 3.16
N HIS A 78 -3.02 -16.47 4.49
CA HIS A 78 -2.33 -17.58 5.13
C HIS A 78 -3.00 -18.92 4.85
N LYS A 79 -4.33 -19.02 4.90
CA LYS A 79 -5.08 -20.27 4.61
C LYS A 79 -4.89 -20.78 3.19
N THR A 80 -4.64 -19.90 2.23
CA THR A 80 -4.42 -20.29 0.81
C THR A 80 -3.00 -20.75 0.52
N LEU A 81 -2.07 -20.61 1.47
CA LEU A 81 -0.65 -20.90 1.32
C LEU A 81 -0.20 -22.15 2.10
N GLN A 82 0.89 -22.76 1.64
CA GLN A 82 1.57 -23.89 2.30
C GLN A 82 2.87 -23.43 2.99
N ILE A 83 2.88 -22.24 3.58
CA ILE A 83 4.04 -21.68 4.27
C ILE A 83 3.67 -21.34 5.71
N SER A 84 4.68 -21.14 6.57
CA SER A 84 4.47 -20.77 7.98
C SER A 84 3.74 -19.43 8.10
N ILE A 85 3.00 -19.26 9.21
CA ILE A 85 2.27 -18.02 9.48
C ILE A 85 3.20 -16.80 9.53
N TRP A 86 4.41 -16.95 10.05
CA TRP A 86 5.39 -15.87 10.12
C TRP A 86 5.85 -15.39 8.74
N LYS A 87 6.14 -16.33 7.82
CA LYS A 87 6.49 -15.99 6.43
C LYS A 87 5.35 -15.29 5.72
N SER A 88 4.13 -15.84 5.82
CA SER A 88 2.96 -15.26 5.15
C SER A 88 2.60 -13.87 5.72
N SER A 89 2.61 -13.70 7.04
CA SER A 89 2.31 -12.42 7.70
C SER A 89 3.36 -11.36 7.36
N SER A 90 4.65 -11.72 7.36
CA SER A 90 5.72 -10.78 7.01
C SER A 90 5.60 -10.26 5.57
N ILE A 91 5.32 -11.15 4.61
CA ILE A 91 5.13 -10.78 3.21
C ILE A 91 3.89 -9.88 3.06
N PHE A 92 2.78 -10.26 3.68
CA PHE A 92 1.55 -9.48 3.63
C PHE A 92 1.73 -8.07 4.23
N LEU A 93 2.35 -7.97 5.41
CA LEU A 93 2.63 -6.71 6.07
C LEU A 93 3.62 -5.85 5.27
N ALA A 94 4.64 -6.46 4.65
CA ALA A 94 5.57 -5.75 3.77
C ALA A 94 4.83 -5.09 2.58
N VAL A 95 3.90 -5.83 1.96
CA VAL A 95 3.04 -5.27 0.90
C VAL A 95 2.17 -4.13 1.44
N CYS A 96 1.55 -4.29 2.60
CA CYS A 96 0.77 -3.22 3.23
C CYS A 96 1.62 -1.97 3.50
N ALA A 97 2.87 -2.13 3.96
CA ALA A 97 3.80 -1.02 4.19
C ALA A 97 4.14 -0.28 2.88
N VAL A 98 4.41 -1.02 1.80
CA VAL A 98 4.67 -0.45 0.47
C VAL A 98 3.46 0.36 -0.01
N PHE A 99 2.26 -0.19 0.08
CA PHE A 99 1.05 0.53 -0.34
C PHE A 99 0.73 1.73 0.56
N ALA A 100 1.07 1.68 1.84
CA ALA A 100 0.98 2.84 2.72
C ALA A 100 1.91 3.98 2.26
N CYS A 101 3.14 3.66 1.83
CA CYS A 101 4.06 4.64 1.23
C CYS A 101 3.53 5.22 -0.08
N VAL A 102 3.04 4.36 -0.98
CA VAL A 102 2.46 4.79 -2.26
C VAL A 102 1.25 5.71 -2.02
N LYS A 103 0.43 5.42 -1.01
CA LYS A 103 -0.69 6.29 -0.61
C LYS A 103 -0.21 7.66 -0.14
N SER A 104 0.85 7.71 0.65
CA SER A 104 1.43 8.97 1.13
C SER A 104 2.01 9.80 -0.02
N LEU A 105 2.72 9.14 -0.95
CA LEU A 105 3.26 9.76 -2.14
C LEU A 105 2.14 10.31 -3.05
N SER A 106 1.10 9.53 -3.30
CA SER A 106 -0.06 9.96 -4.09
C SER A 106 -0.76 11.16 -3.47
N ARG A 107 -0.90 11.21 -2.13
CA ARG A 107 -1.46 12.37 -1.43
C ARG A 107 -0.57 13.62 -1.59
N ALA A 108 0.75 13.46 -1.51
CA ALA A 108 1.67 14.56 -1.72
C ALA A 108 1.58 15.13 -3.15
N VAL A 109 1.53 14.25 -4.15
CA VAL A 109 1.37 14.65 -5.56
C VAL A 109 0.02 15.36 -5.78
N ASN A 110 -1.07 14.82 -5.21
CA ASN A 110 -2.38 15.45 -5.29
C ASN A 110 -2.40 16.84 -4.63
N ALA A 111 -1.75 17.01 -3.47
CA ALA A 111 -1.65 18.30 -2.79
C ALA A 111 -0.94 19.35 -3.64
N ILE A 112 0.03 18.94 -4.44
CA ILE A 112 0.76 19.84 -5.37
C ILE A 112 -0.12 20.22 -6.58
N MET A 113 -0.92 19.27 -7.08
CA MET A 113 -1.75 19.48 -8.28
C MET A 113 -3.04 20.27 -8.00
N ILE A 114 -3.52 20.29 -6.76
CA ILE A 114 -4.79 20.93 -6.37
C ILE A 114 -4.54 22.31 -5.74
N PHE A 115 -3.77 23.16 -6.36
CA PHE A 115 -3.45 24.50 -5.82
C PHE A 115 -4.48 25.59 -6.19
N GLU A 116 -5.70 25.24 -6.61
CA GLU A 116 -6.76 26.21 -6.89
C GLU A 116 -7.79 26.27 -5.73
N PRO A 117 -7.99 27.43 -5.10
CA PRO A 117 -8.85 27.59 -3.91
C PRO A 117 -10.35 27.62 -4.19
N ASP A 118 -10.80 27.58 -5.43
CA ASP A 118 -12.22 27.72 -5.76
C ASP A 118 -12.88 26.44 -6.24
N ILE A 119 -14.09 26.17 -5.61
CA ILE A 119 -15.19 25.34 -6.11
C ILE A 119 -15.31 23.96 -5.45
N ALA A 120 -16.28 23.85 -4.49
CA ALA A 120 -16.66 22.61 -3.80
C ALA A 120 -17.06 21.47 -4.77
N GLU A 121 -17.66 21.77 -5.91
CA GLU A 121 -18.11 20.79 -6.90
C GLU A 121 -16.95 20.24 -7.74
N LYS A 122 -15.99 21.08 -8.09
CA LYS A 122 -14.71 20.67 -8.70
C LYS A 122 -13.88 19.82 -7.74
N GLN A 123 -13.95 20.10 -6.44
CA GLN A 123 -13.21 19.37 -5.42
C GLN A 123 -13.66 17.91 -5.30
N LEU A 124 -14.95 17.63 -5.52
CA LEU A 124 -15.51 16.28 -5.50
C LEU A 124 -15.03 15.42 -6.69
N TRP A 125 -15.05 15.99 -7.90
CA TRP A 125 -14.50 15.34 -9.09
C TRP A 125 -12.99 15.14 -9.02
N LEU A 126 -12.28 16.08 -8.42
CA LEU A 126 -10.84 15.96 -8.15
C LEU A 126 -10.53 14.80 -7.21
N CYS A 127 -11.35 14.56 -6.18
CA CYS A 127 -11.18 13.43 -5.28
C CYS A 127 -11.37 12.07 -6.00
N VAL A 128 -12.30 11.96 -6.93
CA VAL A 128 -12.50 10.74 -7.73
C VAL A 128 -11.33 10.52 -8.69
N LYS A 129 -10.88 11.56 -9.39
CA LYS A 129 -9.70 11.50 -10.27
C LYS A 129 -8.45 11.11 -9.47
N ALA A 130 -8.26 11.68 -8.28
CA ALA A 130 -7.17 11.33 -7.37
C ALA A 130 -7.21 9.86 -6.94
N GLY A 131 -8.41 9.34 -6.64
CA GLY A 131 -8.60 7.93 -6.31
C GLY A 131 -8.28 6.98 -7.47
N ILE A 132 -8.71 7.32 -8.69
CA ILE A 132 -8.38 6.57 -9.91
C ILE A 132 -6.87 6.60 -10.15
N PHE A 133 -6.26 7.78 -10.10
CA PHE A 133 -4.82 7.96 -10.28
C PHE A 133 -4.01 7.15 -9.27
N TYR A 134 -4.44 7.14 -8.00
CA TYR A 134 -3.82 6.33 -6.96
C TYR A 134 -3.87 4.83 -7.29
N ASN A 135 -5.02 4.31 -7.71
CA ASN A 135 -5.14 2.91 -8.11
C ASN A 135 -4.28 2.57 -9.33
N LEU A 136 -4.15 3.49 -10.30
CA LEU A 136 -3.26 3.33 -11.44
C LEU A 136 -1.79 3.27 -11.02
N ILE A 137 -1.36 4.15 -10.10
CA ILE A 137 0.00 4.09 -9.53
C ILE A 137 0.24 2.76 -8.83
N CYS A 138 -0.72 2.29 -8.02
CA CYS A 138 -0.62 1.01 -7.33
C CYS A 138 -0.48 -0.16 -8.31
N LEU A 139 -1.27 -0.15 -9.40
CA LEU A 139 -1.18 -1.16 -10.45
C LEU A 139 0.16 -1.10 -11.19
N SER A 140 0.63 0.08 -11.52
CA SER A 140 1.95 0.29 -12.15
C SER A 140 3.07 -0.20 -11.23
N PHE A 141 2.96 0.04 -9.92
CA PHE A 141 3.91 -0.47 -8.95
C PHE A 141 3.93 -2.01 -8.92
N VAL A 142 2.78 -2.68 -9.02
CA VAL A 142 2.72 -4.14 -9.13
C VAL A 142 3.48 -4.64 -10.36
N LEU A 143 3.34 -3.95 -11.50
CA LEU A 143 4.07 -4.32 -12.73
C LEU A 143 5.58 -4.15 -12.57
N ILE A 144 6.03 -3.05 -11.96
CA ILE A 144 7.47 -2.81 -11.70
C ILE A 144 8.02 -3.83 -10.70
N ALA A 145 7.27 -4.11 -9.63
CA ALA A 145 7.65 -5.05 -8.59
C ALA A 145 7.53 -6.53 -9.02
N TRP A 146 6.97 -6.82 -10.17
CA TRP A 146 6.76 -8.18 -10.67
C TRP A 146 8.05 -9.00 -10.69
N TYR A 147 9.09 -8.45 -11.31
CA TYR A 147 10.37 -9.15 -11.42
C TYR A 147 11.04 -9.38 -10.06
N PRO A 148 11.28 -8.38 -9.21
CA PRO A 148 11.88 -8.62 -7.90
C PRO A 148 11.02 -9.51 -6.99
N ALA A 149 9.68 -9.39 -7.04
CA ALA A 149 8.80 -10.23 -6.24
C ALA A 149 8.89 -11.71 -6.63
N THR A 150 8.91 -12.01 -7.93
CA THR A 150 8.92 -13.41 -8.41
C THR A 150 10.30 -14.07 -8.34
N HIS A 151 11.40 -13.30 -8.37
CA HIS A 151 12.76 -13.85 -8.37
C HIS A 151 13.42 -13.68 -7.00
N MET A 152 13.60 -12.44 -6.51
CA MET A 152 14.37 -12.21 -5.28
C MET A 152 13.63 -12.69 -4.03
N VAL A 153 12.36 -12.30 -3.86
CA VAL A 153 11.58 -12.68 -2.66
C VAL A 153 11.34 -14.19 -2.64
N ARG A 154 11.16 -14.83 -3.79
CA ARG A 154 11.04 -16.29 -3.90
C ARG A 154 12.27 -17.03 -3.40
N ILE A 155 13.48 -16.56 -3.74
CA ILE A 155 14.74 -17.13 -3.26
C ILE A 155 14.81 -17.02 -1.73
N LEU A 156 14.45 -15.85 -1.19
CA LEU A 156 14.44 -15.58 0.25
C LEU A 156 13.46 -16.50 1.01
N ILE A 157 12.30 -16.80 0.41
CA ILE A 157 11.30 -17.72 1.00
C ILE A 157 11.83 -19.15 1.03
N ALA A 158 12.59 -19.57 0.03
CA ALA A 158 13.13 -20.91 -0.11
C ALA A 158 14.37 -21.13 0.77
N ASP A 159 15.06 -20.07 1.20
CA ASP A 159 16.28 -20.18 1.99
C ASP A 159 15.95 -20.59 3.44
N GLU A 160 16.44 -21.76 3.85
CA GLU A 160 16.28 -22.29 5.21
C GLU A 160 17.11 -21.51 6.24
N ASN A 161 18.26 -20.96 5.85
CA ASN A 161 19.11 -20.15 6.74
C ASN A 161 18.41 -18.87 7.18
N PHE A 162 17.47 -18.37 6.38
CA PHE A 162 16.67 -17.20 6.68
C PHE A 162 15.41 -17.51 7.54
N ALA A 163 15.17 -18.78 7.87
CA ALA A 163 13.96 -19.21 8.57
C ALA A 163 13.77 -18.55 9.95
N GLN A 164 14.86 -18.35 10.70
CA GLN A 164 14.81 -17.69 12.02
C GLN A 164 14.53 -16.18 11.91
N THR A 165 14.96 -15.53 10.83
CA THR A 165 14.78 -14.09 10.64
C THR A 165 13.31 -13.73 10.42
N TRP A 166 12.49 -14.63 9.88
CA TRP A 166 11.07 -14.38 9.66
C TRP A 166 10.27 -14.11 10.94
N TYR A 167 10.71 -14.61 12.09
CA TYR A 167 10.07 -14.34 13.40
C TYR A 167 10.18 -12.87 13.82
N ILE A 168 11.14 -12.14 13.30
CA ILE A 168 11.40 -10.74 13.65
C ILE A 168 11.04 -9.82 12.49
N PHE A 169 11.10 -10.32 11.25
CA PHE A 169 10.97 -9.50 10.04
C PHE A 169 9.62 -8.78 9.89
N TRP A 170 8.52 -9.32 10.46
CA TRP A 170 7.21 -8.70 10.43
C TRP A 170 7.10 -7.40 11.25
N ILE A 171 7.99 -7.21 12.22
CA ILE A 171 8.01 -6.03 13.10
C ILE A 171 8.33 -4.78 12.30
N LEU A 172 9.28 -4.86 11.38
CA LEU A 172 9.74 -3.71 10.57
C LEU A 172 8.60 -3.11 9.72
N PRO A 173 7.87 -3.86 8.89
CA PRO A 173 6.71 -3.36 8.16
C PRO A 173 5.62 -2.80 9.07
N LEU A 174 5.39 -3.42 10.24
CA LEU A 174 4.39 -2.96 11.20
C LEU A 174 4.74 -1.59 11.76
N ILE A 175 5.99 -1.38 12.19
CA ILE A 175 6.50 -0.09 12.65
C ILE A 175 6.35 0.94 11.53
N PHE A 176 6.68 0.57 10.30
CA PHE A 176 6.61 1.46 9.15
C PHE A 176 5.18 1.90 8.83
N ILE A 177 4.21 0.97 8.87
CA ILE A 177 2.79 1.27 8.73
C ILE A 177 2.33 2.21 9.85
N GLY A 178 2.72 1.92 11.10
CA GLY A 178 2.38 2.74 12.26
C GLY A 178 2.90 4.16 12.11
N LEU A 179 4.18 4.33 11.82
CA LEU A 179 4.79 5.64 11.61
C LEU A 179 4.12 6.41 10.47
N ASN A 180 3.80 5.74 9.36
CA ASN A 180 3.13 6.36 8.23
C ASN A 180 1.71 6.84 8.60
N GLN A 181 0.96 6.05 9.36
CA GLN A 181 -0.38 6.42 9.81
C GLN A 181 -0.38 7.56 10.83
N PHE A 182 0.64 7.65 11.69
CA PHE A 182 0.78 8.75 12.66
C PHE A 182 1.29 10.04 12.02
N MET A 183 2.24 9.95 11.10
CA MET A 183 2.90 11.12 10.53
C MET A 183 2.03 11.82 9.47
N VAL A 184 1.34 11.06 8.62
CA VAL A 184 0.58 11.62 7.49
C VAL A 184 -0.56 12.56 7.94
N PRO A 185 -1.42 12.24 8.92
CA PRO A 185 -2.49 13.14 9.33
C PRO A 185 -1.98 14.43 9.98
N LYS A 186 -0.90 14.34 10.77
CA LYS A 186 -0.35 15.48 11.52
C LYS A 186 0.30 16.52 10.61
N TYR A 187 0.88 16.08 9.49
CA TYR A 187 1.57 16.95 8.54
C TYR A 187 0.73 17.27 7.29
N GLN A 188 -0.50 16.77 7.21
CA GLN A 188 -1.37 17.02 6.05
C GLN A 188 -1.66 18.53 5.86
N SER A 189 -1.81 19.29 6.95
CA SER A 189 -1.94 20.76 6.92
C SER A 189 -0.66 21.46 6.43
N THR A 190 0.50 20.90 6.73
CA THR A 190 1.81 21.43 6.33
C THR A 190 2.20 21.01 4.91
N LEU A 191 1.70 19.86 4.42
CA LEU A 191 1.80 19.45 3.02
C LEU A 191 1.08 20.44 2.09
N TYR A 192 -0.06 20.99 2.53
CA TYR A 192 -0.78 22.05 1.81
C TYR A 192 0.05 23.35 1.66
N THR A 193 1.02 23.59 2.51
CA THR A 193 1.89 24.78 2.44
C THR A 193 3.18 24.58 1.64
N GLY A 194 3.36 23.44 0.96
CA GLY A 194 4.54 23.16 0.12
C GLY A 194 5.87 22.97 0.89
N ARG A 195 5.88 23.29 2.19
CA ARG A 195 7.10 23.26 3.02
C ARG A 195 7.68 21.87 3.22
N ILE A 196 6.85 20.84 3.26
CA ILE A 196 7.34 19.46 3.46
C ILE A 196 8.05 18.94 2.22
N LEU A 197 7.57 19.26 1.02
CA LEU A 197 8.29 18.88 -0.20
C LEU A 197 9.67 19.54 -0.23
N GLN A 198 9.78 20.80 0.20
CA GLN A 198 11.06 21.48 0.34
C GLN A 198 11.97 20.80 1.38
N ILE A 199 11.42 20.36 2.50
CA ILE A 199 12.16 19.63 3.54
C ILE A 199 12.61 18.25 3.01
N TYR A 200 11.74 17.49 2.32
CA TYR A 200 12.11 16.22 1.71
C TYR A 200 13.19 16.38 0.63
N ILE A 201 13.07 17.37 -0.23
CA ILE A 201 14.09 17.68 -1.23
C ILE A 201 15.39 18.11 -0.55
N ALA A 202 15.33 18.95 0.47
CA ALA A 202 16.52 19.42 1.21
C ALA A 202 17.22 18.25 1.95
N VAL A 203 16.46 17.37 2.62
CA VAL A 203 17.02 16.18 3.32
C VAL A 203 17.59 15.18 2.32
N SER A 204 16.91 14.92 1.21
CA SER A 204 17.42 14.04 0.14
C SER A 204 18.71 14.62 -0.49
N TYR A 205 18.74 15.92 -0.71
CA TYR A 205 19.92 16.60 -1.27
C TYR A 205 21.11 16.60 -0.31
N THR A 206 20.88 16.84 0.98
CA THR A 206 21.93 16.77 2.00
C THR A 206 22.45 15.36 2.19
N HIS A 207 21.58 14.35 2.10
CA HIS A 207 21.99 12.95 2.19
C HIS A 207 22.84 12.52 0.98
N LEU A 208 22.44 12.91 -0.23
CA LEU A 208 23.22 12.69 -1.46
C LEU A 208 24.60 13.37 -1.39
N ARG A 209 24.64 14.62 -0.96
CA ARG A 209 25.91 15.38 -0.83
C ARG A 209 26.83 14.83 0.25
N ALA A 210 26.28 14.27 1.33
CA ALA A 210 27.06 13.60 2.36
C ALA A 210 27.70 12.28 1.84
N HIS A 211 27.02 11.59 0.93
CA HIS A 211 27.58 10.41 0.25
C HIS A 211 28.67 10.77 -0.76
N GLU A 212 28.50 11.85 -1.55
CA GLU A 212 29.51 12.34 -2.48
C GLU A 212 30.78 12.82 -1.78
N THR A 213 30.66 13.54 -0.65
CA THR A 213 31.83 13.96 0.15
C THR A 213 32.56 12.78 0.76
N LYS A 214 31.86 11.71 1.15
CA LYS A 214 32.53 10.47 1.64
C LYS A 214 33.24 9.71 0.52
N ALA A 215 32.69 9.70 -0.68
CA ALA A 215 33.31 9.03 -1.85
C ALA A 215 34.54 9.77 -2.38
N ASN A 216 34.63 11.09 -2.16
CA ASN A 216 35.77 11.89 -2.59
C ASN A 216 36.90 11.99 -1.55
N LEU A 217 36.73 11.35 -0.38
CA LEU A 217 37.73 11.32 0.71
C LEU A 217 38.46 9.95 0.83
N VAL A 218 38.19 9.04 -0.09
CA VAL A 218 38.87 7.74 -0.29
C VAL A 218 39.64 7.78 -1.60
#